data_c76451a27b3c4f035535a3d931ac4bb9
#
_entry.id   c76451a27b3c4f035535a3d931ac4bb9
#
_cell.length_a   1.000
_cell.length_b   1.000
_cell.length_c   1.000
_cell.angle_alpha   90.00
_cell.angle_beta   90.00
_cell.angle_gamma   90.00
#
_symmetry.space_group_name_H-M   'P 1'
#
loop_
_entity.id
_entity.type
_entity.pdbx_description
1 polymer ?
#
loop_
_entity_poly.entity_id
_entity_poly.type
_entity_poly.pdbx_seq_one_letter_code
_entity_poly.pdbx_strand_id
1 'polypeptide(L)'
;RVQMRFSKLKADGIDIYKQYTKPFIEKIESCGFYDLFPVKATQVSIPIATLNAAYEVVLNKEHSSNYTPIPSDTRENQIALLNTEQIKECLNITLLALDSTLKFIDSHNLSAPDRIDYITYLTGFFVFKKFAPLTSEEEAELINWYKTVNFTNKSNSDRRVIFSSLLDKIS
;
A
#
# COMPACT_ATOMS: atom_id res chain seq x y z
N ARG A 1 -3.87 15.59 12.66
CA ARG A 1 -3.39 16.03 11.33
C ARG A 1 -4.10 15.33 10.19
N VAL A 2 -4.19 14.00 10.18
CA VAL A 2 -4.86 13.22 9.12
C VAL A 2 -6.35 13.58 9.02
N GLN A 3 -7.06 13.66 10.13
CA GLN A 3 -8.48 14.01 10.14
C GLN A 3 -8.75 15.43 9.64
N MET A 4 -7.91 16.40 10.01
CA MET A 4 -8.02 17.78 9.50
C MET A 4 -7.77 17.83 7.99
N ARG A 5 -6.82 17.04 7.49
CA ARG A 5 -6.57 16.96 6.06
C ARG A 5 -7.76 16.34 5.33
N PHE A 6 -8.38 15.31 5.89
CA PHE A 6 -9.58 14.70 5.32
C PHE A 6 -10.76 15.66 5.25
N SER A 7 -10.97 16.47 6.30
CA SER A 7 -12.01 17.50 6.30
C SER A 7 -11.77 18.53 5.20
N LYS A 8 -10.52 18.96 5.00
CA LYS A 8 -10.16 19.89 3.93
C LYS A 8 -10.40 19.28 2.56
N LEU A 9 -9.99 18.02 2.35
CA LEU A 9 -10.20 17.32 1.08
C LEU A 9 -11.69 17.16 0.76
N LYS A 10 -12.52 16.91 1.76
CA LYS A 10 -13.97 16.84 1.59
C LYS A 10 -14.56 18.17 1.15
N ALA A 11 -14.08 19.28 1.73
CA ALA A 11 -14.47 20.62 1.30
C ALA A 11 -14.04 20.89 -0.16
N ASP A 12 -12.92 20.33 -0.60
CA ASP A 12 -12.41 20.42 -1.98
C ASP A 12 -13.04 19.39 -2.93
N GLY A 13 -14.06 18.64 -2.49
CA GLY A 13 -14.79 17.67 -3.30
C GLY A 13 -14.24 16.24 -3.28
N ILE A 14 -13.28 15.93 -2.41
CA ILE A 14 -12.76 14.58 -2.23
C ILE A 14 -13.29 13.99 -0.91
N ASP A 15 -14.13 12.97 -1.02
CA ASP A 15 -14.57 12.16 0.11
C ASP A 15 -13.70 10.89 0.17
N ILE A 16 -12.69 10.90 1.03
CA ILE A 16 -11.74 9.78 1.16
C ILE A 16 -12.45 8.47 1.52
N TYR A 17 -13.42 8.53 2.42
CA TYR A 17 -14.17 7.33 2.78
C TYR A 17 -14.90 6.74 1.58
N LYS A 18 -15.66 7.56 0.87
CA LYS A 18 -16.50 7.12 -0.24
C LYS A 18 -15.68 6.72 -1.47
N GLN A 19 -14.62 7.46 -1.76
CA GLN A 19 -13.82 7.27 -2.97
C GLN A 19 -12.67 6.27 -2.81
N TYR A 20 -12.25 6.01 -1.58
CA TYR A 20 -11.07 5.19 -1.31
C TYR A 20 -11.30 4.11 -0.24
N THR A 21 -11.62 4.51 1.00
CA THR A 21 -11.69 3.58 2.13
C THR A 21 -12.76 2.50 1.92
N LYS A 22 -13.96 2.89 1.52
CA LYS A 22 -15.05 1.95 1.26
C LYS A 22 -14.76 1.00 0.11
N PRO A 23 -14.34 1.46 -1.08
CA PRO A 23 -13.92 0.57 -2.16
C PRO A 23 -12.77 -0.36 -1.77
N PHE A 24 -11.81 0.13 -1.00
CA PHE A 24 -10.69 -0.67 -0.49
C PHE A 24 -11.18 -1.87 0.34
N ILE A 25 -12.04 -1.60 1.32
CA ILE A 25 -12.60 -2.63 2.19
C ILE A 25 -13.45 -3.63 1.39
N GLU A 26 -14.30 -3.13 0.50
CA GLU A 26 -15.16 -3.98 -0.35
C GLU A 26 -14.35 -4.93 -1.23
N LYS A 27 -13.23 -4.46 -1.78
CA LYS A 27 -12.33 -5.30 -2.60
C LYS A 27 -11.73 -6.44 -1.78
N ILE A 28 -11.26 -6.16 -0.57
CA ILE A 28 -10.68 -7.18 0.31
C ILE A 28 -11.75 -8.17 0.78
N GLU A 29 -12.92 -7.69 1.15
CA GLU A 29 -14.03 -8.55 1.56
C GLU A 29 -14.52 -9.44 0.42
N SER A 30 -14.55 -8.96 -0.81
CA SER A 30 -14.94 -9.75 -1.98
C SER A 30 -13.99 -10.92 -2.26
N CYS A 31 -12.77 -10.86 -1.75
CA CYS A 31 -11.80 -11.96 -1.80
C CYS A 31 -11.92 -12.93 -0.61
N GLY A 32 -12.84 -12.68 0.31
CA GLY A 32 -13.01 -13.53 1.50
C GLY A 32 -12.05 -13.24 2.65
N PHE A 33 -11.35 -12.12 2.63
CA PHE A 33 -10.37 -11.75 3.65
C PHE A 33 -10.99 -10.95 4.81
N TYR A 34 -12.12 -11.41 5.32
CA TYR A 34 -12.90 -10.73 6.37
C TYR A 34 -12.14 -10.56 7.68
N ASP A 35 -11.29 -11.52 8.03
CA ASP A 35 -10.55 -11.53 9.29
C ASP A 35 -9.49 -10.43 9.40
N LEU A 36 -9.16 -9.79 8.28
CA LEU A 36 -8.23 -8.66 8.28
C LEU A 36 -8.83 -7.38 8.88
N PHE A 37 -10.16 -7.31 9.02
CA PHE A 37 -10.86 -6.14 9.54
C PHE A 37 -11.78 -6.49 10.72
N PRO A 38 -11.27 -7.12 11.79
CA PRO A 38 -12.12 -7.57 12.89
C PRO A 38 -12.74 -6.45 13.73
N VAL A 39 -12.20 -5.21 13.63
CA VAL A 39 -12.62 -4.06 14.43
C VAL A 39 -12.78 -2.83 13.54
N LYS A 40 -13.83 -2.02 13.80
CA LYS A 40 -14.08 -0.76 13.03
C LYS A 40 -12.87 0.18 12.97
N ALA A 41 -12.07 0.26 14.02
CA ALA A 41 -10.88 1.11 14.04
C ALA A 41 -9.86 0.71 12.97
N THR A 42 -9.68 -0.59 12.71
CA THR A 42 -8.77 -1.09 11.69
C THR A 42 -9.29 -0.83 10.28
N GLN A 43 -10.61 -0.71 10.10
CA GLN A 43 -11.22 -0.39 8.82
C GLN A 43 -10.82 1.01 8.29
N VAL A 44 -10.39 1.90 9.18
CA VAL A 44 -9.91 3.24 8.78
C VAL A 44 -8.39 3.27 8.67
N SER A 45 -7.69 2.68 9.63
CA SER A 45 -6.23 2.75 9.71
C SER A 45 -5.52 1.98 8.59
N ILE A 46 -6.06 0.84 8.18
CA ILE A 46 -5.42 -0.03 7.21
C ILE A 46 -5.40 0.55 5.79
N PRO A 47 -6.51 1.07 5.25
CA PRO A 47 -6.47 1.77 3.96
C PRO A 47 -5.51 2.95 3.98
N ILE A 48 -5.43 3.68 5.08
CA ILE A 48 -4.51 4.81 5.23
C ILE A 48 -3.05 4.35 5.27
N ALA A 49 -2.73 3.27 5.99
CA ALA A 49 -1.38 2.72 6.01
C ALA A 49 -0.95 2.28 4.60
N THR A 50 -1.84 1.66 3.85
CA THR A 50 -1.59 1.24 2.46
C THR A 50 -1.38 2.45 1.54
N LEU A 51 -2.21 3.48 1.69
CA LEU A 51 -2.05 4.72 0.94
C LEU A 51 -0.70 5.38 1.25
N ASN A 52 -0.29 5.39 2.51
CA ASN A 52 1.01 5.95 2.91
C ASN A 52 2.18 5.17 2.30
N ALA A 53 2.09 3.85 2.21
CA ALA A 53 3.10 3.04 1.55
C ALA A 53 3.19 3.36 0.05
N ALA A 54 2.06 3.51 -0.62
CA ALA A 54 2.01 3.91 -2.03
C ALA A 54 2.59 5.32 -2.25
N TYR A 55 2.24 6.28 -1.41
CA TYR A 55 2.81 7.63 -1.46
C TYR A 55 4.33 7.61 -1.28
N GLU A 56 4.82 6.84 -0.35
CA GLU A 56 6.26 6.74 -0.09
C GLU A 56 7.01 6.23 -1.33
N VAL A 57 6.44 5.27 -2.03
CA VAL A 57 6.99 4.77 -3.30
C VAL A 57 6.99 5.86 -4.37
N VAL A 58 5.89 6.58 -4.52
CA VAL A 58 5.77 7.67 -5.49
C VAL A 58 6.78 8.77 -5.21
N LEU A 59 6.95 9.15 -3.95
CA LEU A 59 7.90 10.20 -3.54
C LEU A 59 9.37 9.78 -3.71
N ASN A 60 9.69 8.49 -3.60
CA ASN A 60 11.04 7.99 -3.83
C ASN A 60 11.49 7.97 -5.29
N LYS A 61 10.55 8.10 -6.21
CA LYS A 61 10.77 7.93 -7.64
C LYS A 61 11.76 8.92 -8.26
N GLU A 62 11.88 10.10 -7.65
CA GLU A 62 12.70 11.19 -8.14
C GLU A 62 14.14 11.16 -7.58
N HIS A 63 14.44 10.30 -6.61
CA HIS A 63 15.63 10.47 -5.79
C HIS A 63 16.72 9.41 -5.95
N SER A 64 16.48 8.25 -6.52
CA SER A 64 17.56 7.30 -6.84
C SER A 64 17.07 5.96 -7.42
N SER A 65 18.03 5.20 -7.95
CA SER A 65 17.87 3.79 -8.30
C SER A 65 17.55 2.91 -7.08
N ASN A 66 17.77 3.40 -5.86
CA ASN A 66 17.56 2.66 -4.62
C ASN A 66 16.43 3.29 -3.80
N TYR A 67 15.46 2.46 -3.45
CA TYR A 67 14.39 2.87 -2.55
C TYR A 67 14.96 3.09 -1.14
N THR A 68 14.65 4.23 -0.54
CA THR A 68 15.02 4.53 0.85
C THR A 68 13.78 4.96 1.64
N PRO A 69 13.46 4.30 2.76
CA PRO A 69 12.31 4.71 3.58
C PRO A 69 12.42 6.18 4.01
N ILE A 70 11.36 6.94 3.76
CA ILE A 70 11.29 8.36 4.13
C ILE A 70 10.78 8.46 5.57
N PRO A 71 11.44 9.23 6.46
CA PRO A 71 10.94 9.47 7.81
C PRO A 71 9.49 9.96 7.80
N SER A 72 8.70 9.53 8.79
CA SER A 72 7.24 9.78 8.83
C SER A 72 6.89 11.27 8.79
N ASP A 73 7.64 12.10 9.52
CA ASP A 73 7.44 13.55 9.56
C ASP A 73 7.72 14.19 8.19
N THR A 74 8.80 13.79 7.54
CA THR A 74 9.15 14.25 6.18
C THR A 74 8.08 13.83 5.17
N ARG A 75 7.63 12.57 5.23
CA ARG A 75 6.59 12.05 4.36
C ARG A 75 5.27 12.80 4.54
N GLU A 76 4.85 13.03 5.78
CA GLU A 76 3.63 13.80 6.08
C GLU A 76 3.71 15.22 5.53
N ASN A 77 4.84 15.87 5.66
CA ASN A 77 5.06 17.22 5.13
C ASN A 77 4.99 17.23 3.58
N GLN A 78 5.59 16.25 2.93
CA GLN A 78 5.53 16.14 1.46
C GLN A 78 4.13 15.85 0.96
N ILE A 79 3.39 14.96 1.63
CA ILE A 79 1.99 14.67 1.29
C ILE A 79 1.12 15.93 1.47
N ALA A 80 1.39 16.73 2.49
CA ALA A 80 0.65 17.97 2.74
C ALA A 80 0.83 19.01 1.63
N LEU A 81 1.90 18.94 0.85
CA LEU A 81 2.15 19.83 -0.28
C LEU A 81 1.43 19.43 -1.55
N LEU A 82 0.89 18.21 -1.63
CA LEU A 82 0.18 17.73 -2.82
C LEU A 82 -1.14 18.50 -3.00
N ASN A 83 -1.45 18.81 -4.25
CA ASN A 83 -2.74 19.40 -4.58
C ASN A 83 -3.84 18.33 -4.66
N THR A 84 -5.08 18.75 -4.81
CA THR A 84 -6.27 17.89 -4.86
C THR A 84 -6.18 16.85 -5.97
N GLU A 85 -5.73 17.23 -7.16
CA GLU A 85 -5.61 16.29 -8.30
C GLU A 85 -4.54 15.24 -8.08
N GLN A 86 -3.41 15.61 -7.51
CA GLN A 86 -2.34 14.66 -7.16
C GLN A 86 -2.80 13.65 -6.12
N ILE A 87 -3.55 14.09 -5.10
CA ILE A 87 -4.11 13.21 -4.09
C ILE A 87 -5.11 12.22 -4.72
N LYS A 88 -6.01 12.74 -5.56
CA LYS A 88 -7.00 11.92 -6.27
C LYS A 88 -6.34 10.85 -7.14
N GLU A 89 -5.28 11.22 -7.86
CA GLU A 89 -4.49 10.29 -8.65
C GLU A 89 -3.88 9.19 -7.78
N CYS A 90 -3.31 9.54 -6.63
CA CYS A 90 -2.74 8.57 -5.71
C CYS A 90 -3.79 7.61 -5.13
N LEU A 91 -4.99 8.10 -4.81
CA LEU A 91 -6.09 7.24 -4.37
C LEU A 91 -6.43 6.19 -5.43
N ASN A 92 -6.54 6.62 -6.69
CA ASN A 92 -6.86 5.74 -7.81
C ASN A 92 -5.74 4.72 -8.08
N ILE A 93 -4.48 5.17 -8.09
CA ILE A 93 -3.32 4.29 -8.28
C ILE A 93 -3.25 3.23 -7.18
N THR A 94 -3.51 3.62 -5.93
CA THR A 94 -3.49 2.69 -4.80
C THR A 94 -4.58 1.63 -4.94
N LEU A 95 -5.78 2.00 -5.35
CA LEU A 95 -6.87 1.04 -5.58
C LEU A 95 -6.56 0.09 -6.73
N LEU A 96 -5.96 0.58 -7.82
CA LEU A 96 -5.53 -0.27 -8.93
C LEU A 96 -4.42 -1.24 -8.49
N ALA A 97 -3.49 -0.78 -7.69
CA ALA A 97 -2.42 -1.62 -7.15
C ALA A 97 -2.97 -2.67 -6.17
N LEU A 98 -4.02 -2.33 -5.41
CA LEU A 98 -4.71 -3.29 -4.57
C LEU A 98 -5.35 -4.40 -5.41
N ASP A 99 -5.98 -4.08 -6.52
CA ASP A 99 -6.50 -5.09 -7.46
C ASP A 99 -5.40 -6.03 -7.95
N SER A 100 -4.23 -5.49 -8.28
CA SER A 100 -3.06 -6.28 -8.69
C SER A 100 -2.58 -7.20 -7.56
N THR A 101 -2.58 -6.72 -6.33
CA THR A 101 -2.23 -7.49 -5.14
C THR A 101 -3.17 -8.68 -4.94
N LEU A 102 -4.46 -8.43 -4.97
CA LEU A 102 -5.48 -9.46 -4.76
C LEU A 102 -5.46 -10.50 -5.88
N LYS A 103 -5.28 -10.05 -7.11
CA LYS A 103 -5.13 -10.93 -8.28
C LYS A 103 -3.86 -11.80 -8.18
N PHE A 104 -2.75 -11.23 -7.71
CA PHE A 104 -1.51 -11.98 -7.51
C PHE A 104 -1.70 -13.11 -6.50
N ILE A 105 -2.32 -12.83 -5.35
CA ILE A 105 -2.59 -13.83 -4.31
C ILE A 105 -3.48 -14.96 -4.87
N ASP A 106 -4.54 -14.60 -5.56
CA ASP A 106 -5.50 -15.56 -6.11
C ASP A 106 -4.89 -16.41 -7.24
N SER A 107 -4.26 -15.78 -8.22
CA SER A 107 -3.74 -16.46 -9.42
C SER A 107 -2.58 -17.40 -9.11
N HIS A 108 -1.85 -17.22 -8.02
CA HIS A 108 -0.76 -18.09 -7.60
C HIS A 108 -1.17 -19.06 -6.49
N ASN A 109 -2.46 -19.15 -6.18
CA ASN A 109 -3.01 -20.02 -5.13
C ASN A 109 -2.29 -19.82 -3.78
N LEU A 110 -1.94 -18.60 -3.46
CA LEU A 110 -1.30 -18.27 -2.20
C LEU A 110 -2.35 -18.29 -1.08
N SER A 111 -1.91 -18.64 0.12
CA SER A 111 -2.81 -18.59 1.28
C SER A 111 -3.27 -17.17 1.56
N ALA A 112 -4.49 -17.02 2.08
CA ALA A 112 -4.99 -15.73 2.52
C ALA A 112 -4.03 -15.09 3.51
N PRO A 113 -3.77 -13.77 3.40
CA PRO A 113 -2.87 -13.11 4.34
C PRO A 113 -3.47 -13.14 5.75
N ASP A 114 -2.64 -13.49 6.73
CA ASP A 114 -3.02 -13.46 8.15
C ASP A 114 -2.77 -12.09 8.78
N ARG A 115 -2.09 -11.20 8.07
CA ARG A 115 -1.78 -9.83 8.50
C ARG A 115 -1.96 -8.87 7.35
N ILE A 116 -2.43 -7.69 7.70
CA ILE A 116 -2.63 -6.61 6.71
C ILE A 116 -1.32 -6.16 6.05
N ASP A 117 -0.19 -6.32 6.75
CA ASP A 117 1.12 -5.92 6.22
C ASP A 117 1.39 -6.50 4.82
N TYR A 118 0.95 -7.72 4.55
CA TYR A 118 1.07 -8.33 3.23
C TYR A 118 0.35 -7.51 2.16
N ILE A 119 -0.87 -7.08 2.45
CA ILE A 119 -1.67 -6.25 1.54
C ILE A 119 -1.01 -4.88 1.35
N THR A 120 -0.61 -4.24 2.45
CA THR A 120 0.02 -2.91 2.43
C THR A 120 1.27 -2.91 1.56
N TYR A 121 2.18 -3.84 1.79
CA TYR A 121 3.47 -3.82 1.10
C TYR A 121 3.43 -4.42 -0.30
N LEU A 122 2.59 -5.41 -0.58
CA LEU A 122 2.35 -5.85 -1.96
C LEU A 122 1.73 -4.74 -2.81
N THR A 123 0.79 -4.00 -2.26
CA THR A 123 0.18 -2.85 -2.95
C THR A 123 1.24 -1.80 -3.27
N GLY A 124 2.09 -1.46 -2.30
CA GLY A 124 3.24 -0.58 -2.53
C GLY A 124 4.19 -1.12 -3.59
N PHE A 125 4.44 -2.42 -3.61
CA PHE A 125 5.27 -3.08 -4.62
C PHE A 125 4.69 -2.89 -6.04
N PHE A 126 3.40 -3.10 -6.24
CA PHE A 126 2.79 -2.92 -7.55
C PHE A 126 2.78 -1.46 -8.01
N VAL A 127 2.67 -0.50 -7.09
CA VAL A 127 2.89 0.91 -7.40
C VAL A 127 4.33 1.13 -7.86
N PHE A 128 5.31 0.55 -7.18
CA PHE A 128 6.73 0.63 -7.54
C PHE A 128 7.00 0.08 -8.95
N LYS A 129 6.42 -1.06 -9.30
CA LYS A 129 6.56 -1.67 -10.62
C LYS A 129 5.77 -0.95 -11.72
N LYS A 130 4.96 0.03 -11.38
CA LYS A 130 4.11 0.78 -12.33
C LYS A 130 3.21 -0.14 -13.17
N PHE A 131 2.72 -1.21 -12.56
CA PHE A 131 1.90 -2.22 -13.21
C PHE A 131 2.58 -2.94 -14.39
N ALA A 132 3.91 -2.86 -14.49
CA ALA A 132 4.65 -3.59 -15.50
C ALA A 132 4.55 -5.10 -15.24
N PRO A 133 4.47 -5.93 -16.30
CA PRO A 133 4.48 -7.38 -16.14
C PRO A 133 5.75 -7.85 -15.42
N LEU A 134 5.60 -8.80 -14.50
CA LEU A 134 6.73 -9.40 -13.80
C LEU A 134 7.42 -10.43 -14.71
N THR A 135 8.75 -10.45 -14.68
CA THR A 135 9.50 -11.56 -15.25
C THR A 135 9.27 -12.81 -14.40
N SER A 136 9.61 -13.99 -14.96
CA SER A 136 9.49 -15.24 -14.20
C SER A 136 10.33 -15.25 -12.94
N GLU A 137 11.49 -14.61 -12.97
CA GLU A 137 12.39 -14.49 -11.82
C GLU A 137 11.82 -13.54 -10.77
N GLU A 138 11.31 -12.39 -11.18
CA GLU A 138 10.65 -11.44 -10.29
C GLU A 138 9.42 -12.06 -9.63
N GLU A 139 8.62 -12.79 -10.39
CA GLU A 139 7.44 -13.49 -9.88
C GLU A 139 7.81 -14.54 -8.83
N ALA A 140 8.86 -15.34 -9.10
CA ALA A 140 9.35 -16.34 -8.15
C ALA A 140 9.87 -15.68 -6.85
N GLU A 141 10.59 -14.57 -6.96
CA GLU A 141 11.06 -13.80 -5.81
C GLU A 141 9.90 -13.25 -4.97
N LEU A 142 8.89 -12.72 -5.62
CA LEU A 142 7.73 -12.16 -4.93
C LEU A 142 6.92 -13.26 -4.22
N ILE A 143 6.74 -14.41 -4.85
CA ILE A 143 6.08 -15.57 -4.25
C ILE A 143 6.87 -16.06 -3.03
N ASN A 144 8.19 -16.17 -3.16
CA ASN A 144 9.05 -16.57 -2.05
C ASN A 144 8.98 -15.57 -0.88
N TRP A 145 9.02 -14.28 -1.19
CA TRP A 145 8.86 -13.24 -0.19
C TRP A 145 7.54 -13.37 0.57
N TYR A 146 6.44 -13.53 -0.15
CA TYR A 146 5.11 -13.70 0.45
C TYR A 146 5.05 -14.90 1.39
N LYS A 147 5.67 -16.01 1.01
CA LYS A 147 5.66 -17.27 1.78
C LYS A 147 6.60 -17.26 3.00
N THR A 148 7.66 -16.45 2.96
CA THR A 148 8.73 -16.54 3.95
C THR A 148 8.85 -15.33 4.86
N VAL A 149 8.31 -14.15 4.46
CA VAL A 149 8.42 -12.93 5.25
C VAL A 149 7.64 -13.07 6.56
N ASN A 150 8.20 -12.51 7.62
CA ASN A 150 7.57 -12.50 8.93
C ASN A 150 7.47 -11.06 9.46
N PHE A 151 6.24 -10.59 9.62
CA PHE A 151 5.94 -9.27 10.20
C PHE A 151 5.62 -9.32 11.70
N THR A 152 5.56 -10.51 12.29
CA THR A 152 5.20 -10.68 13.70
C THR A 152 6.23 -10.03 14.60
N ASN A 153 5.79 -9.23 15.58
CA ASN A 153 6.64 -8.51 16.53
C ASN A 153 7.64 -7.55 15.89
N LYS A 154 7.35 -7.06 14.69
CA LYS A 154 8.19 -6.07 14.01
C LYS A 154 7.63 -4.66 14.24
N SER A 155 8.53 -3.70 14.48
CA SER A 155 8.18 -2.28 14.51
C SER A 155 7.82 -1.78 13.11
N ASN A 156 7.19 -0.60 13.02
CA ASN A 156 6.91 0.03 11.73
C ASN A 156 8.19 0.29 10.94
N SER A 157 9.26 0.70 11.61
CA SER A 157 10.58 0.86 11.00
C SER A 157 11.12 -0.43 10.41
N ASP A 158 11.04 -1.54 11.15
CA ASP A 158 11.51 -2.85 10.70
C ASP A 158 10.70 -3.35 9.50
N ARG A 159 9.40 -3.15 9.50
CA ARG A 159 8.53 -3.52 8.37
C ARG A 159 8.89 -2.75 7.11
N ARG A 160 9.19 -1.47 7.24
CA ARG A 160 9.63 -0.64 6.11
C ARG A 160 10.99 -1.08 5.56
N VAL A 161 11.91 -1.52 6.43
CA VAL A 161 13.19 -2.11 6.01
C VAL A 161 12.97 -3.42 5.25
N ILE A 162 12.07 -4.27 5.71
CA ILE A 162 11.68 -5.51 5.01
C ILE A 162 11.15 -5.18 3.62
N PHE A 163 10.30 -4.18 3.50
CA PHE A 163 9.74 -3.73 2.23
C PHE A 163 10.84 -3.17 1.30
N SER A 164 11.71 -2.34 1.82
CA SER A 164 12.86 -1.80 1.08
C SER A 164 13.73 -2.91 0.50
N SER A 165 14.00 -3.95 1.30
CA SER A 165 14.78 -5.11 0.84
C SER A 165 14.10 -5.86 -0.31
N LEU A 166 12.78 -5.97 -0.30
CA LEU A 166 12.02 -6.56 -1.42
C LEU A 166 12.22 -5.74 -2.69
N LEU A 167 12.08 -4.42 -2.61
CA LEU A 167 12.21 -3.54 -3.77
C LEU A 167 13.62 -3.58 -4.35
N ASP A 168 14.65 -3.66 -3.51
CA ASP A 168 16.04 -3.75 -3.93
C ASP A 168 16.34 -5.05 -4.69
N LYS A 169 15.69 -6.15 -4.31
CA LYS A 169 15.86 -7.44 -4.99
C LYS A 169 15.23 -7.51 -6.37
N ILE A 170 14.20 -6.71 -6.60
CA ILE A 170 13.37 -6.81 -7.81
C ILE A 170 13.59 -5.61 -8.76
N SER A 171 14.29 -4.60 -8.31
CA SER A 171 14.55 -3.42 -9.14
C SER A 171 15.61 -3.65 -10.24
#